data_82ba6c73649a26a95ecaea30a8233b94
#
_entry.id   82ba6c73649a26a95ecaea30a8233b94
#
_cell.length_a   1.000
_cell.length_b   1.000
_cell.length_c   1.000
_cell.angle_alpha   90.00
_cell.angle_beta   90.00
_cell.angle_gamma   90.00
#
_symmetry.space_group_name_H-M   'P 1'
#
loop_
_entity.id
_entity.type
_entity.pdbx_description
1 polymer ?
#
loop_
_entity_poly.entity_id
_entity_poly.type
_entity_poly.pdbx_seq_one_letter_code
_entity_poly.pdbx_strand_id
1 'polypeptide(L)'
;MNYLPKNLTFDDGVAFINDFSLIDISSEHGTPLYVYDWNHIENNISKFTNAFGEDTLYRYAAKAFICKKLVELLDKNKWGVDVVSGGEMATVLSSIDTLENTLFNGTYKTKEEVDFFISNNGGHISIDNLNEISLLQDIASKNKRKQSVILRINLDLGAETHPMVLTSGYDQQFGLSIDIADTALK
;
A
#
# COMPACT_ATOMS: atom_id res chain seq x y z
N MET A 1 18.79 -18.89 -10.81
CA MET A 1 18.08 -17.64 -11.16
C MET A 1 18.95 -16.46 -10.77
N ASN A 2 19.16 -15.52 -11.67
CA ASN A 2 19.95 -14.32 -11.36
C ASN A 2 18.99 -13.33 -10.67
N TYR A 3 19.12 -13.18 -9.36
CA TYR A 3 18.25 -12.31 -8.55
C TYR A 3 18.64 -10.82 -8.61
N LEU A 4 19.66 -10.49 -9.39
CA LEU A 4 20.12 -9.11 -9.53
C LEU A 4 19.19 -8.31 -10.44
N PRO A 5 18.92 -7.03 -10.13
CA PRO A 5 18.19 -6.14 -11.01
C PRO A 5 18.82 -6.09 -12.41
N LYS A 6 17.99 -6.00 -13.45
CA LYS A 6 18.49 -6.00 -14.84
C LYS A 6 19.34 -4.77 -15.19
N ASN A 7 19.17 -3.69 -14.47
CA ASN A 7 19.89 -2.43 -14.61
C ASN A 7 21.12 -2.33 -13.69
N LEU A 8 21.44 -3.40 -12.94
CA LEU A 8 22.67 -3.51 -12.17
C LEU A 8 23.74 -4.16 -13.07
N THR A 9 24.83 -3.45 -13.27
CA THR A 9 26.00 -3.91 -14.03
C THR A 9 27.26 -3.85 -13.17
N PHE A 10 28.32 -4.49 -13.61
CA PHE A 10 29.60 -4.47 -12.94
C PHE A 10 30.69 -4.12 -13.97
N ASP A 11 31.56 -3.16 -13.62
CA ASP A 11 32.72 -2.80 -14.38
C ASP A 11 33.92 -2.71 -13.44
N ASP A 12 35.00 -3.44 -13.73
CA ASP A 12 36.22 -3.57 -12.91
C ASP A 12 35.93 -3.76 -11.39
N GLY A 13 34.94 -4.60 -11.08
CA GLY A 13 34.52 -4.91 -9.70
C GLY A 13 33.65 -3.84 -9.03
N VAL A 14 33.36 -2.74 -9.70
CA VAL A 14 32.45 -1.70 -9.22
C VAL A 14 31.04 -1.96 -9.73
N ALA A 15 30.06 -1.85 -8.84
CA ALA A 15 28.63 -1.99 -9.18
C ALA A 15 28.04 -0.64 -9.64
N PHE A 16 27.27 -0.70 -10.73
CA PHE A 16 26.55 0.45 -11.29
C PHE A 16 25.05 0.16 -11.37
N ILE A 17 24.24 1.18 -11.06
CA ILE A 17 22.82 1.20 -11.43
C ILE A 17 22.66 2.22 -12.55
N ASN A 18 22.28 1.73 -13.73
CA ASN A 18 22.38 2.50 -14.97
C ASN A 18 23.84 3.02 -15.14
N ASP A 19 24.04 4.33 -15.23
CA ASP A 19 25.35 4.96 -15.38
C ASP A 19 25.95 5.46 -14.06
N PHE A 20 25.34 5.17 -12.91
CA PHE A 20 25.76 5.66 -11.61
C PHE A 20 26.52 4.59 -10.83
N SER A 21 27.79 4.92 -10.46
CA SER A 21 28.58 4.09 -9.57
C SER A 21 28.00 4.07 -8.16
N LEU A 22 27.79 2.88 -7.60
CA LEU A 22 27.31 2.74 -6.22
C LEU A 22 28.37 3.18 -5.19
N ILE A 23 29.67 3.15 -5.56
CA ILE A 23 30.75 3.66 -4.72
C ILE A 23 30.65 5.18 -4.63
N ASP A 24 30.44 5.87 -5.76
CA ASP A 24 30.32 7.33 -5.77
C ASP A 24 29.09 7.80 -4.99
N ILE A 25 27.94 7.17 -5.22
CA ILE A 25 26.70 7.44 -4.46
C ILE A 25 26.93 7.24 -2.96
N SER A 26 27.57 6.14 -2.57
CA SER A 26 27.85 5.88 -1.14
C SER A 26 28.85 6.84 -0.53
N SER A 27 29.79 7.32 -1.31
CA SER A 27 30.80 8.32 -0.87
C SER A 27 30.18 9.69 -0.66
N GLU A 28 29.21 10.07 -1.50
CA GLU A 28 28.50 11.36 -1.42
C GLU A 28 27.45 11.37 -0.29
N HIS A 29 26.70 10.29 -0.14
CA HIS A 29 25.52 10.25 0.76
C HIS A 29 25.74 9.44 2.04
N GLY A 30 26.84 8.73 2.16
CA GLY A 30 27.14 7.83 3.29
C GLY A 30 26.47 6.47 3.19
N THR A 31 26.73 5.62 4.18
CA THR A 31 26.14 4.28 4.32
C THR A 31 25.66 4.06 5.75
N PRO A 32 24.60 3.25 6.00
CA PRO A 32 23.79 2.51 5.02
C PRO A 32 22.82 3.44 4.27
N LEU A 33 22.52 3.13 2.99
CA LEU A 33 21.53 3.89 2.21
C LEU A 33 20.71 2.96 1.31
N TYR A 34 19.50 3.40 0.97
CA TYR A 34 18.68 2.79 -0.06
C TYR A 34 18.77 3.60 -1.36
N VAL A 35 19.00 2.92 -2.47
CA VAL A 35 19.06 3.52 -3.82
C VAL A 35 17.84 3.07 -4.61
N TYR A 36 17.03 4.03 -5.08
CA TYR A 36 15.85 3.77 -5.89
C TYR A 36 16.07 4.24 -7.31
N ASP A 37 15.97 3.30 -8.27
CA ASP A 37 15.95 3.64 -9.69
C ASP A 37 14.56 4.13 -10.08
N TRP A 38 14.46 5.46 -10.26
CA TRP A 38 13.19 6.12 -10.56
C TRP A 38 12.62 5.72 -11.92
N ASN A 39 13.48 5.57 -12.94
CA ASN A 39 13.06 5.12 -14.26
C ASN A 39 12.47 3.71 -14.21
N HIS A 40 13.04 2.84 -13.35
CA HIS A 40 12.51 1.50 -13.16
C HIS A 40 11.12 1.51 -12.51
N ILE A 41 10.88 2.40 -11.55
CA ILE A 41 9.56 2.58 -10.91
C ILE A 41 8.53 3.05 -11.95
N GLU A 42 8.83 4.08 -12.74
CA GLU A 42 7.95 4.60 -13.80
C GLU A 42 7.62 3.54 -14.85
N ASN A 43 8.64 2.80 -15.28
CA ASN A 43 8.46 1.69 -16.23
C ASN A 43 7.58 0.57 -15.67
N ASN A 44 7.65 0.27 -14.38
CA ASN A 44 6.79 -0.74 -13.77
C ASN A 44 5.34 -0.27 -13.70
N ILE A 45 5.08 0.98 -13.31
CA ILE A 45 3.74 1.58 -13.36
C ILE A 45 3.15 1.44 -14.77
N SER A 46 3.91 1.85 -15.78
CA SER A 46 3.48 1.76 -17.19
C SER A 46 3.20 0.32 -17.63
N LYS A 47 4.04 -0.65 -17.23
CA LYS A 47 3.82 -2.07 -17.55
C LYS A 47 2.53 -2.62 -16.94
N PHE A 48 2.23 -2.29 -15.70
CA PHE A 48 0.98 -2.70 -15.06
C PHE A 48 -0.22 -2.07 -15.74
N THR A 49 -0.18 -0.77 -16.00
CA THR A 49 -1.28 -0.07 -16.69
C THR A 49 -1.52 -0.64 -18.10
N ASN A 50 -0.46 -0.93 -18.85
CA ASN A 50 -0.57 -1.53 -20.17
C ASN A 50 -1.11 -2.97 -20.15
N ALA A 51 -0.78 -3.74 -19.09
CA ALA A 51 -1.19 -5.13 -18.98
C ALA A 51 -2.66 -5.29 -18.56
N PHE A 52 -3.16 -4.42 -17.69
CA PHE A 52 -4.50 -4.54 -17.10
C PHE A 52 -5.50 -3.51 -17.61
N GLY A 53 -5.05 -2.51 -18.37
CA GLY A 53 -5.90 -1.50 -19.02
C GLY A 53 -6.23 -0.29 -18.14
N GLU A 54 -6.68 0.78 -18.77
CA GLU A 54 -6.95 2.07 -18.14
C GLU A 54 -8.20 2.07 -17.23
N ASP A 55 -9.12 1.13 -17.44
CA ASP A 55 -10.34 0.99 -16.62
C ASP A 55 -10.10 0.27 -15.28
N THR A 56 -8.86 -0.16 -15.02
CA THR A 56 -8.48 -0.82 -13.77
C THR A 56 -8.18 0.20 -12.68
N LEU A 57 -8.71 -0.02 -11.48
CA LEU A 57 -8.36 0.77 -10.30
C LEU A 57 -7.08 0.23 -9.66
N TYR A 58 -5.99 0.93 -9.87
CA TYR A 58 -4.69 0.58 -9.30
C TYR A 58 -4.49 1.21 -7.93
N ARG A 59 -3.92 0.45 -6.99
CA ARG A 59 -3.45 0.95 -5.70
C ARG A 59 -2.08 0.38 -5.36
N TYR A 60 -1.18 1.26 -5.02
CA TYR A 60 0.17 0.90 -4.59
C TYR A 60 0.20 0.67 -3.08
N ALA A 61 0.78 -0.44 -2.63
CA ALA A 61 0.91 -0.76 -1.21
C ALA A 61 2.06 0.02 -0.56
N ALA A 62 1.71 1.07 0.19
CA ALA A 62 2.64 2.01 0.83
C ALA A 62 3.62 1.33 1.81
N LYS A 63 3.22 0.23 2.44
CA LYS A 63 4.06 -0.56 3.36
C LYS A 63 5.39 -1.02 2.75
N ALA A 64 5.50 -1.11 1.42
CA ALA A 64 6.73 -1.50 0.76
C ALA A 64 7.75 -0.36 0.75
N PHE A 65 7.30 0.84 0.46
CA PHE A 65 8.06 2.09 0.50
C PHE A 65 7.12 3.24 0.19
N ILE A 66 7.23 4.36 0.89
CA ILE A 66 6.48 5.58 0.58
C ILE A 66 7.34 6.83 0.77
N CYS A 67 7.25 7.75 -0.18
CA CYS A 67 7.75 9.12 -0.07
C CYS A 67 6.88 10.06 -0.91
N LYS A 68 6.98 11.37 -0.67
CA LYS A 68 6.17 12.38 -1.39
C LYS A 68 6.27 12.26 -2.91
N LYS A 69 7.48 12.17 -3.43
CA LYS A 69 7.74 12.04 -4.87
C LYS A 69 7.08 10.81 -5.49
N LEU A 70 7.01 9.68 -4.74
CA LEU A 70 6.32 8.49 -5.22
C LEU A 70 4.80 8.70 -5.24
N VAL A 71 4.24 9.32 -4.21
CA VAL A 71 2.81 9.65 -4.16
C VAL A 71 2.39 10.56 -5.31
N GLU A 72 3.17 11.61 -5.58
CA GLU A 72 2.95 12.51 -6.72
C GLU A 72 3.01 11.76 -8.07
N LEU A 73 3.93 10.81 -8.22
CA LEU A 73 4.04 9.98 -9.42
C LEU A 73 2.83 9.05 -9.58
N LEU A 74 2.37 8.44 -8.49
CA LEU A 74 1.18 7.56 -8.49
C LEU A 74 -0.07 8.37 -8.87
N ASP A 75 -0.28 9.52 -8.26
CA ASP A 75 -1.41 10.41 -8.54
C ASP A 75 -1.42 10.89 -10.01
N LYS A 76 -0.28 11.31 -10.54
CA LYS A 76 -0.10 11.67 -11.95
C LYS A 76 -0.54 10.54 -12.90
N ASN A 77 -0.35 9.29 -12.50
CA ASN A 77 -0.76 8.11 -13.25
C ASN A 77 -2.15 7.59 -12.86
N LYS A 78 -2.92 8.32 -12.05
CA LYS A 78 -4.25 7.94 -11.55
C LYS A 78 -4.24 6.66 -10.69
N TRP A 79 -3.10 6.34 -10.10
CA TRP A 79 -2.99 5.27 -9.13
C TRP A 79 -3.31 5.80 -7.74
N GLY A 80 -4.09 5.05 -6.98
CA GLY A 80 -4.30 5.30 -5.56
C GLY A 80 -3.20 4.68 -4.70
N VAL A 81 -3.36 4.85 -3.38
CA VAL A 81 -2.42 4.32 -2.39
C VAL A 81 -3.18 3.42 -1.41
N ASP A 82 -2.64 2.25 -1.13
CA ASP A 82 -3.06 1.36 -0.04
C ASP A 82 -2.17 1.64 1.17
N VAL A 83 -2.73 2.25 2.21
CA VAL A 83 -2.05 2.69 3.43
C VAL A 83 -2.45 1.83 4.62
N VAL A 84 -1.53 1.63 5.55
CA VAL A 84 -1.74 0.81 6.75
C VAL A 84 -1.46 1.56 8.05
N SER A 85 -1.18 2.85 7.99
CA SER A 85 -0.88 3.68 9.17
C SER A 85 -1.18 5.15 8.98
N GLY A 86 -1.35 5.88 10.09
CA GLY A 86 -1.50 7.33 10.10
C GLY A 86 -0.30 8.07 9.50
N GLY A 87 0.92 7.54 9.66
CA GLY A 87 2.13 8.10 9.06
C GLY A 87 2.12 8.05 7.53
N GLU A 88 1.67 6.93 6.95
CA GLU A 88 1.49 6.79 5.50
C GLU A 88 0.40 7.74 4.98
N MET A 89 -0.74 7.85 5.69
CA MET A 89 -1.81 8.81 5.36
C MET A 89 -1.28 10.26 5.35
N ALA A 90 -0.51 10.64 6.38
CA ALA A 90 0.09 11.96 6.47
C ALA A 90 1.05 12.23 5.30
N THR A 91 1.80 11.22 4.86
CA THR A 91 2.67 11.33 3.68
C THR A 91 1.85 11.57 2.42
N VAL A 92 0.74 10.84 2.22
CA VAL A 92 -0.18 11.06 1.08
C VAL A 92 -0.73 12.48 1.10
N LEU A 93 -1.33 12.92 2.21
CA LEU A 93 -1.90 14.26 2.36
C LEU A 93 -0.88 15.37 2.11
N SER A 94 0.35 15.19 2.59
CA SER A 94 1.41 16.19 2.40
C SER A 94 1.94 16.27 0.96
N SER A 95 1.49 15.36 0.09
CA SER A 95 1.92 15.26 -1.31
C SER A 95 0.86 15.74 -2.28
N ILE A 96 -0.41 15.34 -2.06
CA ILE A 96 -1.53 15.56 -3.02
C ILE A 96 -2.79 16.15 -2.38
N ASP A 97 -2.74 16.57 -1.10
CA ASP A 97 -3.82 17.22 -0.35
C ASP A 97 -5.16 16.46 -0.27
N THR A 98 -5.19 15.15 -0.58
CA THR A 98 -6.41 14.33 -0.54
C THR A 98 -6.12 12.88 -0.20
N LEU A 99 -7.10 12.20 0.45
CA LEU A 99 -7.11 10.75 0.67
C LEU A 99 -8.20 10.04 -0.16
N GLU A 100 -8.86 10.72 -1.08
CA GLU A 100 -10.03 10.21 -1.80
C GLU A 100 -9.72 8.92 -2.58
N ASN A 101 -8.57 8.83 -3.24
CA ASN A 101 -8.12 7.62 -3.96
C ASN A 101 -7.23 6.71 -3.09
N THR A 102 -7.50 6.65 -1.78
CA THR A 102 -6.72 5.87 -0.83
C THR A 102 -7.58 4.74 -0.24
N LEU A 103 -6.97 3.58 -0.03
CA LEU A 103 -7.52 2.48 0.74
C LEU A 103 -6.80 2.41 2.08
N PHE A 104 -7.51 2.52 3.19
CA PHE A 104 -6.97 2.26 4.52
C PHE A 104 -7.14 0.79 4.87
N ASN A 105 -6.05 0.08 4.90
CA ASN A 105 -5.95 -1.35 5.15
C ASN A 105 -5.28 -1.63 6.51
N GLY A 106 -5.17 -2.89 6.90
CA GLY A 106 -4.50 -3.32 8.12
C GLY A 106 -5.44 -4.07 9.08
N THR A 107 -4.86 -4.99 9.85
CA THR A 107 -5.59 -5.84 10.81
C THR A 107 -6.00 -5.11 12.09
N TYR A 108 -5.36 -4.00 12.37
CA TYR A 108 -5.65 -3.14 13.50
C TYR A 108 -5.63 -1.67 13.08
N LYS A 109 -6.71 -0.97 13.35
CA LYS A 109 -6.87 0.45 13.06
C LYS A 109 -7.26 1.16 14.35
N THR A 110 -6.49 2.17 14.74
CA THR A 110 -6.83 2.96 15.92
C THR A 110 -8.02 3.89 15.63
N LYS A 111 -8.72 4.28 16.69
CA LYS A 111 -9.81 5.24 16.59
C LYS A 111 -9.35 6.57 15.98
N GLU A 112 -8.18 7.01 16.36
CA GLU A 112 -7.54 8.25 15.89
C GLU A 112 -7.22 8.19 14.40
N GLU A 113 -6.69 7.07 13.92
CA GLU A 113 -6.40 6.86 12.49
C GLU A 113 -7.67 6.79 11.65
N VAL A 114 -8.71 6.11 12.15
CA VAL A 114 -10.02 6.06 11.48
C VAL A 114 -10.66 7.45 11.42
N ASP A 115 -10.66 8.20 12.54
CA ASP A 115 -11.19 9.57 12.59
C ASP A 115 -10.41 10.50 11.65
N PHE A 116 -9.09 10.38 11.62
CA PHE A 116 -8.22 11.12 10.70
C PHE A 116 -8.54 10.81 9.24
N PHE A 117 -8.69 9.53 8.89
CA PHE A 117 -9.01 9.12 7.53
C PHE A 117 -10.38 9.64 7.07
N ILE A 118 -11.41 9.45 7.88
CA ILE A 118 -12.78 9.86 7.57
C ILE A 118 -12.90 11.39 7.51
N SER A 119 -12.27 12.12 8.43
CA SER A 119 -12.32 13.59 8.46
C SER A 119 -11.59 14.22 7.26
N ASN A 120 -10.63 13.54 6.67
CA ASN A 120 -9.87 13.98 5.48
C ASN A 120 -10.40 13.39 4.17
N ASN A 121 -11.67 12.99 4.10
CA ASN A 121 -12.31 12.44 2.89
C ASN A 121 -11.64 11.18 2.35
N GLY A 122 -11.21 10.27 3.23
CA GLY A 122 -10.60 9.01 2.82
C GLY A 122 -11.51 8.17 1.93
N GLY A 123 -10.94 7.50 0.92
CA GLY A 123 -11.69 6.74 -0.06
C GLY A 123 -12.35 5.49 0.53
N HIS A 124 -11.60 4.43 0.74
CA HIS A 124 -12.15 3.15 1.25
C HIS A 124 -11.42 2.71 2.51
N ILE A 125 -12.14 2.05 3.42
CA ILE A 125 -11.56 1.35 4.57
C ILE A 125 -11.81 -0.14 4.42
N SER A 126 -10.74 -0.96 4.53
CA SER A 126 -10.85 -2.42 4.59
C SER A 126 -11.28 -2.85 5.98
N ILE A 127 -12.32 -3.68 6.06
CA ILE A 127 -12.81 -4.27 7.32
C ILE A 127 -12.21 -5.66 7.46
N ASP A 128 -11.41 -5.86 8.49
CA ASP A 128 -10.78 -7.12 8.81
C ASP A 128 -11.52 -7.94 9.87
N ASN A 129 -12.36 -7.28 10.71
CA ASN A 129 -13.15 -7.95 11.74
C ASN A 129 -14.45 -7.17 12.06
N LEU A 130 -15.44 -7.85 12.67
CA LEU A 130 -16.75 -7.25 12.97
C LEU A 130 -16.69 -6.07 13.96
N ASN A 131 -15.72 -6.04 14.86
CA ASN A 131 -15.61 -4.95 15.83
C ASN A 131 -15.30 -3.60 15.16
N GLU A 132 -14.63 -3.62 14.01
CA GLU A 132 -14.33 -2.42 13.24
C GLU A 132 -15.60 -1.75 12.71
N ILE A 133 -16.65 -2.51 12.43
CA ILE A 133 -17.92 -1.97 11.88
C ILE A 133 -18.53 -0.97 12.84
N SER A 134 -18.67 -1.33 14.13
CA SER A 134 -19.21 -0.43 15.15
C SER A 134 -18.35 0.82 15.34
N LEU A 135 -17.03 0.65 15.36
CA LEU A 135 -16.09 1.76 15.46
C LEU A 135 -16.24 2.73 14.27
N LEU A 136 -16.30 2.19 13.05
CA LEU A 136 -16.48 2.97 11.83
C LEU A 136 -17.83 3.71 11.82
N GLN A 137 -18.91 3.03 12.21
CA GLN A 137 -20.24 3.61 12.28
C GLN A 137 -20.29 4.81 13.23
N ASP A 138 -19.70 4.68 14.42
CA ASP A 138 -19.66 5.74 15.42
C ASP A 138 -18.88 6.96 14.90
N ILE A 139 -17.71 6.73 14.31
CA ILE A 139 -16.85 7.80 13.80
C ILE A 139 -17.47 8.47 12.58
N ALA A 140 -18.01 7.70 11.63
CA ALA A 140 -18.68 8.22 10.45
C ALA A 140 -19.90 9.08 10.83
N SER A 141 -20.69 8.62 11.80
CA SER A 141 -21.84 9.36 12.34
C SER A 141 -21.41 10.68 12.99
N LYS A 142 -20.37 10.65 13.84
CA LYS A 142 -19.79 11.85 14.47
C LYS A 142 -19.32 12.87 13.43
N ASN A 143 -18.70 12.41 12.35
CA ASN A 143 -18.24 13.25 11.25
C ASN A 143 -19.35 13.61 10.25
N LYS A 144 -20.59 13.12 10.45
CA LYS A 144 -21.74 13.29 9.53
C LYS A 144 -21.41 12.86 8.10
N ARG A 145 -20.71 11.75 7.96
CA ARG A 145 -20.23 11.21 6.67
C ARG A 145 -20.68 9.77 6.46
N LYS A 146 -20.80 9.41 5.20
CA LYS A 146 -20.87 8.00 4.76
C LYS A 146 -19.46 7.58 4.34
N GLN A 147 -18.97 6.50 4.92
CA GLN A 147 -17.68 5.94 4.58
C GLN A 147 -17.84 4.67 3.74
N SER A 148 -17.19 4.64 2.58
CA SER A 148 -17.12 3.43 1.76
C SER A 148 -16.19 2.40 2.41
N VAL A 149 -16.64 1.15 2.45
CA VAL A 149 -15.88 0.05 3.04
C VAL A 149 -15.68 -1.10 2.06
N ILE A 150 -14.65 -1.88 2.27
CA ILE A 150 -14.35 -3.13 1.56
C ILE A 150 -14.24 -4.22 2.62
N LEU A 151 -14.99 -5.30 2.49
CA LEU A 151 -14.83 -6.47 3.38
C LEU A 151 -13.63 -7.29 2.91
N ARG A 152 -12.69 -7.53 3.80
CA ARG A 152 -11.60 -8.46 3.54
C ARG A 152 -12.03 -9.86 3.90
N ILE A 153 -12.12 -10.73 2.91
CA ILE A 153 -12.54 -12.12 3.10
C ILE A 153 -11.30 -13.03 3.14
N ASN A 154 -11.22 -13.83 4.21
CA ASN A 154 -10.27 -14.93 4.29
C ASN A 154 -10.87 -16.16 3.59
N LEU A 155 -10.30 -16.54 2.46
CA LEU A 155 -10.79 -17.67 1.65
C LEU A 155 -10.27 -19.03 2.11
N ASP A 156 -9.44 -19.07 3.15
CA ASP A 156 -8.79 -20.29 3.66
C ASP A 156 -8.09 -21.13 2.57
N LEU A 157 -7.54 -20.42 1.58
CA LEU A 157 -6.75 -21.05 0.53
C LEU A 157 -5.32 -21.27 1.06
N GLY A 158 -4.91 -22.53 1.15
CA GLY A 158 -3.54 -22.90 1.45
C GLY A 158 -2.60 -22.33 0.38
N ALA A 159 -1.74 -21.38 0.75
CA ALA A 159 -0.72 -20.87 -0.15
C ALA A 159 0.58 -21.64 0.09
N GLU A 160 1.27 -22.06 -0.98
CA GLU A 160 2.63 -22.61 -0.92
C GLU A 160 3.65 -21.49 -0.63
N THR A 161 3.53 -20.86 0.55
CA THR A 161 4.42 -19.80 1.00
C THR A 161 5.06 -20.21 2.32
N HIS A 162 6.13 -19.50 2.71
CA HIS A 162 6.76 -19.74 4.00
C HIS A 162 5.73 -19.53 5.12
N PRO A 163 5.62 -20.43 6.13
CA PRO A 163 4.60 -20.35 7.19
C PRO A 163 4.51 -19.00 7.90
N MET A 164 5.65 -18.30 8.05
CA MET A 164 5.73 -16.99 8.72
C MET A 164 5.14 -15.82 7.90
N VAL A 165 4.85 -16.02 6.61
CA VAL A 165 4.25 -14.99 5.72
C VAL A 165 2.89 -15.40 5.19
N LEU A 166 2.31 -16.48 5.72
CA LEU A 166 1.00 -16.94 5.35
C LEU A 166 -0.06 -15.93 5.82
N THR A 167 -0.87 -15.43 4.91
CA THR A 167 -1.93 -14.44 5.18
C THR A 167 -3.34 -14.99 5.00
N SER A 168 -3.47 -16.28 4.63
CA SER A 168 -4.73 -16.99 4.43
C SER A 168 -4.66 -18.34 5.13
N GLY A 169 -5.75 -18.75 5.80
CA GLY A 169 -5.84 -20.00 6.56
C GLY A 169 -6.76 -19.84 7.78
N TYR A 170 -7.29 -20.93 8.29
CA TYR A 170 -8.25 -20.93 9.41
C TYR A 170 -7.72 -20.20 10.67
N ASP A 171 -6.43 -20.35 10.96
CA ASP A 171 -5.79 -19.76 12.15
C ASP A 171 -5.09 -18.42 11.86
N GLN A 172 -5.36 -17.80 10.70
CA GLN A 172 -4.72 -16.53 10.35
C GLN A 172 -5.56 -15.33 10.83
N GLN A 173 -4.85 -14.28 11.24
CA GLN A 173 -5.44 -13.06 11.82
C GLN A 173 -6.08 -12.12 10.78
N PHE A 174 -6.09 -12.48 9.50
CA PHE A 174 -6.46 -11.57 8.42
C PHE A 174 -7.85 -11.85 7.86
N GLY A 175 -8.71 -10.85 7.92
CA GLY A 175 -10.01 -10.84 7.25
C GLY A 175 -11.09 -11.66 7.95
N LEU A 176 -12.31 -11.53 7.44
CA LEU A 176 -13.50 -12.25 7.88
C LEU A 176 -13.57 -13.62 7.20
N SER A 177 -13.93 -14.68 7.93
CA SER A 177 -14.30 -15.93 7.27
C SER A 177 -15.55 -15.73 6.42
N ILE A 178 -15.70 -16.56 5.39
CA ILE A 178 -16.82 -16.44 4.46
C ILE A 178 -18.18 -16.58 5.18
N ASP A 179 -18.25 -17.41 6.23
CA ASP A 179 -19.45 -17.62 7.03
C ASP A 179 -19.88 -16.37 7.83
N ILE A 180 -18.93 -15.48 8.14
CA ILE A 180 -19.17 -14.25 8.89
C ILE A 180 -19.47 -13.07 7.95
N ALA A 181 -19.10 -13.17 6.68
CA ALA A 181 -19.26 -12.09 5.70
C ALA A 181 -20.71 -11.61 5.58
N ASP A 182 -21.69 -12.52 5.58
CA ASP A 182 -23.12 -12.21 5.54
C ASP A 182 -23.58 -11.40 6.78
N THR A 183 -22.95 -11.65 7.93
CA THR A 183 -23.24 -10.90 9.15
C THR A 183 -22.68 -9.48 9.07
N ALA A 184 -21.54 -9.29 8.44
CA ALA A 184 -20.91 -7.99 8.24
C ALA A 184 -21.68 -7.08 7.26
N LEU A 185 -22.51 -7.66 6.37
CA LEU A 185 -23.34 -6.94 5.40
C LEU A 185 -24.69 -6.48 5.95
N LYS A 186 -25.12 -6.98 7.09
CA LYS A 186 -26.40 -6.64 7.78
C LYS A 186 -26.21 -5.54 8.81
#